data_c401b31951d07a7b497ae99160c990a3
#
_entry.id   c401b31951d07a7b497ae99160c990a3
#
_cell.length_a   1.000
_cell.length_b   1.000
_cell.length_c   1.000
_cell.angle_alpha   90.00
_cell.angle_beta   90.00
_cell.angle_gamma   90.00
#
_symmetry.space_group_name_H-M   'P 1'
#
loop_
_entity.id
_entity.type
_entity.pdbx_description
1 polymer ?
#
loop_
_entity_poly.entity_id
_entity_poly.type
_entity_poly.pdbx_seq_one_letter_code
_entity_poly.pdbx_strand_id
1 'polypeptide(L)'
;MNLVYIITIIAFFSIGFELVFLHVPSVASVYQLCIKRASISTYLSKPLEKGILQHTINWPFGKKLLFIIIPTGISIITGLFPLICSISVLFYNRYYFEPLPVFNAIGCILIILGRTFTIFATLDIRKKNNQEGDSFMLKQQGFFKISRNPLLLGMYVMYTGMALLFFNYAFYIGLIIYFSNMHYRLLVEEDFLQQLFGEAYKQYKASTNRYL
;
A
#
# COMPACT_ATOMS: atom_id res chain seq x y z
N MET A 1 1.87 6.31 27.49
CA MET A 1 0.80 6.74 26.56
C MET A 1 1.34 7.48 25.34
N ASN A 2 2.17 8.49 25.49
CA ASN A 2 2.72 9.26 24.34
C ASN A 2 3.54 8.44 23.33
N LEU A 3 4.18 7.35 23.73
CA LEU A 3 5.03 6.51 22.88
C LEU A 3 4.26 5.91 21.70
N VAL A 4 3.01 5.48 21.88
CA VAL A 4 2.14 4.91 20.84
C VAL A 4 1.93 5.92 19.70
N TYR A 5 1.61 7.15 20.05
CA TYR A 5 1.35 8.20 19.07
C TYR A 5 2.64 8.63 18.34
N ILE A 6 3.76 8.65 19.06
CA ILE A 6 5.08 8.93 18.47
C ILE A 6 5.45 7.83 17.45
N ILE A 7 5.29 6.55 17.81
CA ILE A 7 5.55 5.43 16.89
C ILE A 7 4.68 5.53 15.64
N THR A 8 3.38 5.85 15.80
CA THR A 8 2.46 6.03 14.68
C THR A 8 2.92 7.16 13.76
N ILE A 9 3.28 8.30 14.31
CA ILE A 9 3.78 9.46 13.54
C ILE A 9 5.07 9.09 12.81
N ILE A 10 6.03 8.45 13.46
CA ILE A 10 7.28 8.00 12.83
C ILE A 10 6.99 7.04 11.66
N ALA A 11 6.05 6.10 11.82
CA ALA A 11 5.64 5.20 10.75
C ALA A 11 5.12 5.98 9.53
N PHE A 12 4.28 6.99 9.72
CA PHE A 12 3.77 7.83 8.63
C PHE A 12 4.85 8.71 8.00
N PHE A 13 5.74 9.32 8.79
CA PHE A 13 6.87 10.06 8.24
C PHE A 13 7.77 9.17 7.39
N SER A 14 8.01 7.93 7.82
CA SER A 14 8.81 6.99 7.03
C SER A 14 8.12 6.60 5.71
N ILE A 15 6.76 6.51 5.67
CA ILE A 15 6.00 6.33 4.43
C ILE A 15 6.15 7.56 3.53
N GLY A 16 5.98 8.76 4.09
CA GLY A 16 6.18 10.01 3.35
C GLY A 16 7.58 10.13 2.76
N PHE A 17 8.61 9.78 3.54
CA PHE A 17 9.98 9.73 3.07
C PHE A 17 10.16 8.73 1.91
N GLU A 18 9.59 7.54 2.02
CA GLU A 18 9.60 6.54 0.94
C GLU A 18 8.95 7.07 -0.34
N LEU A 19 7.79 7.71 -0.22
CA LEU A 19 7.07 8.25 -1.37
C LEU A 19 7.85 9.36 -2.08
N VAL A 20 8.52 10.23 -1.32
CA VAL A 20 9.24 11.38 -1.87
C VAL A 20 10.61 10.98 -2.41
N PHE A 21 11.40 10.24 -1.63
CA PHE A 21 12.82 9.99 -1.95
C PHE A 21 13.07 8.67 -2.66
N LEU A 22 12.23 7.66 -2.43
CA LEU A 22 12.38 6.37 -3.10
C LEU A 22 11.56 6.26 -4.39
N HIS A 23 10.83 7.30 -4.76
CA HIS A 23 10.05 7.38 -6.01
C HIS A 23 9.25 6.09 -6.24
N VAL A 24 8.36 5.76 -5.29
CA VAL A 24 7.43 4.64 -5.51
C VAL A 24 6.54 5.03 -6.70
N PRO A 25 6.61 4.30 -7.80
CA PRO A 25 6.00 4.72 -9.09
C PRO A 25 4.51 5.02 -9.00
N SER A 26 3.79 4.36 -8.08
CA SER A 26 2.34 4.46 -7.95
C SER A 26 1.80 5.83 -7.56
N VAL A 27 2.55 6.64 -6.82
CA VAL A 27 2.09 7.98 -6.39
C VAL A 27 2.52 9.05 -7.38
N ALA A 28 3.71 8.93 -7.93
CA ALA A 28 4.18 9.84 -8.99
C ALA A 28 3.26 9.77 -10.21
N SER A 29 2.71 8.60 -10.53
CA SER A 29 1.80 8.43 -11.67
C SER A 29 0.41 9.01 -11.42
N VAL A 30 -0.16 8.88 -10.23
CA VAL A 30 -1.43 9.53 -9.89
C VAL A 30 -1.29 11.04 -9.93
N TYR A 31 -0.20 11.59 -9.38
CA TYR A 31 0.09 13.02 -9.43
C TYR A 31 0.22 13.53 -10.89
N GLN A 32 0.94 12.81 -11.71
CA GLN A 32 1.13 13.18 -13.12
C GLN A 32 -0.15 12.99 -13.95
N LEU A 33 -0.98 11.95 -13.67
CA LEU A 33 -2.29 11.77 -14.29
C LEU A 33 -3.26 12.93 -13.98
N CYS A 34 -3.22 13.44 -12.75
CA CYS A 34 -4.11 14.52 -12.32
C CYS A 34 -3.64 15.91 -12.75
N ILE A 35 -2.32 16.16 -12.80
CA ILE A 35 -1.76 17.51 -12.94
C ILE A 35 -1.13 17.78 -14.30
N LYS A 36 -0.46 16.80 -14.86
CA LYS A 36 0.20 16.95 -16.16
C LYS A 36 -0.59 16.28 -17.26
N ARG A 37 -1.60 16.60 -17.85
CA ARG A 37 -2.18 16.06 -19.11
C ARG A 37 -1.12 15.40 -20.04
N ALA A 38 -0.21 14.62 -19.46
CA ALA A 38 0.79 13.88 -20.17
C ALA A 38 0.09 12.83 -21.02
N SER A 39 0.44 12.73 -22.26
CA SER A 39 -0.07 11.75 -23.19
C SER A 39 -0.06 10.37 -22.55
N ILE A 40 -1.21 9.68 -22.60
CA ILE A 40 -1.39 8.31 -22.12
C ILE A 40 -0.27 7.36 -22.59
N SER A 41 0.33 7.64 -23.74
CA SER A 41 1.45 6.88 -24.32
C SER A 41 2.72 6.88 -23.47
N THR A 42 3.04 7.98 -22.78
CA THR A 42 4.25 8.08 -21.92
C THR A 42 4.07 7.30 -20.61
N TYR A 43 2.84 7.15 -20.13
CA TYR A 43 2.49 6.37 -18.94
C TYR A 43 2.44 4.87 -19.21
N LEU A 44 2.09 4.51 -20.42
CA LEU A 44 2.02 3.12 -20.85
C LEU A 44 3.40 2.43 -20.89
N SER A 45 4.49 3.13 -20.60
CA SER A 45 5.83 2.52 -20.49
C SER A 45 6.08 1.77 -19.18
N LYS A 46 5.26 1.99 -18.12
CA LYS A 46 5.37 1.28 -16.83
C LYS A 46 4.31 0.18 -16.73
N PRO A 47 4.71 -1.10 -16.73
CA PRO A 47 3.79 -2.23 -16.93
C PRO A 47 2.70 -2.38 -15.86
N LEU A 48 2.99 -2.09 -14.59
CA LEU A 48 2.07 -2.25 -13.47
C LEU A 48 0.85 -1.31 -13.52
N GLU A 49 1.07 -0.07 -13.98
CA GLU A 49 0.01 0.92 -14.13
C GLU A 49 -0.88 0.64 -15.35
N LYS A 50 -0.31 -0.05 -16.36
CA LYS A 50 -1.06 -0.47 -17.55
C LYS A 50 -2.24 -1.37 -17.23
N GLY A 51 -2.07 -2.35 -16.32
CA GLY A 51 -3.11 -3.34 -16.02
C GLY A 51 -4.39 -2.68 -15.52
N ILE A 52 -4.31 -1.83 -14.50
CA ILE A 52 -5.50 -1.17 -13.92
C ILE A 52 -6.08 -0.14 -14.90
N LEU A 53 -5.25 0.67 -15.55
CA LEU A 53 -5.70 1.65 -16.53
C LEU A 53 -6.36 0.99 -17.73
N GLN A 54 -5.74 -0.05 -18.30
CA GLN A 54 -6.26 -0.76 -19.45
C GLN A 54 -7.59 -1.46 -19.14
N HIS A 55 -7.72 -2.04 -17.93
CA HIS A 55 -8.96 -2.68 -17.49
C HIS A 55 -10.10 -1.67 -17.26
N THR A 56 -9.77 -0.46 -16.82
CA THR A 56 -10.77 0.53 -16.39
C THR A 56 -11.00 1.67 -17.38
N ILE A 57 -10.17 1.80 -18.42
CA ILE A 57 -10.21 2.95 -19.35
C ILE A 57 -11.57 3.08 -20.05
N ASN A 58 -12.19 1.95 -20.42
CA ASN A 58 -13.47 1.90 -21.14
C ASN A 58 -14.69 1.89 -20.21
N TRP A 59 -14.50 1.97 -18.88
CA TRP A 59 -15.63 2.00 -17.96
C TRP A 59 -16.37 3.34 -18.06
N PRO A 60 -17.73 3.34 -18.00
CA PRO A 60 -18.49 4.57 -17.89
C PRO A 60 -18.14 5.30 -16.59
N PHE A 61 -18.25 6.63 -16.58
CA PHE A 61 -17.85 7.47 -15.45
C PHE A 61 -18.50 7.04 -14.13
N GLY A 62 -19.79 6.71 -14.11
CA GLY A 62 -20.48 6.24 -12.90
C GLY A 62 -19.86 4.98 -12.32
N LYS A 63 -19.40 4.04 -13.15
CA LYS A 63 -18.70 2.83 -12.70
C LYS A 63 -17.31 3.18 -12.14
N LYS A 64 -16.56 4.08 -12.79
CA LYS A 64 -15.27 4.56 -12.26
C LYS A 64 -15.45 5.27 -10.92
N LEU A 65 -16.49 6.10 -10.79
CA LEU A 65 -16.78 6.81 -9.55
C LEU A 65 -17.03 5.83 -8.40
N LEU A 66 -17.88 4.83 -8.61
CA LEU A 66 -18.30 3.89 -7.57
C LEU A 66 -17.20 2.90 -7.17
N PHE A 67 -16.47 2.36 -8.14
CA PHE A 67 -15.51 1.25 -7.89
C PHE A 67 -14.04 1.68 -7.79
N ILE A 68 -13.70 2.91 -8.18
CA ILE A 68 -12.32 3.41 -8.13
C ILE A 68 -12.23 4.66 -7.26
N ILE A 69 -12.96 5.73 -7.61
CA ILE A 69 -12.76 7.04 -7.00
C ILE A 69 -13.22 7.04 -5.53
N ILE A 70 -14.42 6.59 -5.26
CA ILE A 70 -14.97 6.54 -3.89
C ILE A 70 -14.17 5.60 -3.00
N PRO A 71 -13.90 4.32 -3.36
CA PRO A 71 -13.11 3.44 -2.51
C PRO A 71 -11.67 3.94 -2.30
N THR A 72 -11.07 4.58 -3.30
CA THR A 72 -9.74 5.17 -3.15
C THR A 72 -9.77 6.38 -2.21
N GLY A 73 -10.76 7.25 -2.31
CA GLY A 73 -10.94 8.37 -1.40
C GLY A 73 -11.15 7.92 0.05
N ILE A 74 -12.01 6.93 0.27
CA ILE A 74 -12.22 6.33 1.60
C ILE A 74 -10.92 5.70 2.12
N SER A 75 -10.18 4.99 1.26
CA SER A 75 -8.89 4.37 1.62
C SER A 75 -7.85 5.41 2.06
N ILE A 76 -7.78 6.57 1.39
CA ILE A 76 -6.88 7.66 1.76
C ILE A 76 -7.27 8.25 3.12
N ILE A 77 -8.56 8.57 3.32
CA ILE A 77 -9.07 9.12 4.58
C ILE A 77 -8.82 8.14 5.72
N THR A 78 -9.15 6.87 5.54
CA THR A 78 -8.91 5.81 6.52
C THR A 78 -7.42 5.66 6.81
N GLY A 79 -6.60 5.68 5.77
CA GLY A 79 -5.15 5.58 5.91
C GLY A 79 -4.57 6.71 6.74
N LEU A 80 -5.06 7.93 6.62
CA LEU A 80 -4.59 9.10 7.37
C LEU A 80 -5.18 9.23 8.77
N PHE A 81 -6.26 8.53 9.08
CA PHE A 81 -6.96 8.64 10.36
C PHE A 81 -6.05 8.45 11.59
N PRO A 82 -5.21 7.39 11.69
CA PRO A 82 -4.32 7.22 12.84
C PRO A 82 -3.29 8.36 13.00
N LEU A 83 -2.82 8.92 11.89
CA LEU A 83 -1.91 10.07 11.91
C LEU A 83 -2.61 11.30 12.47
N ILE A 84 -3.80 11.61 12.00
CA ILE A 84 -4.59 12.76 12.46
C ILE A 84 -4.90 12.63 13.97
N CYS A 85 -5.31 11.44 14.42
CA CYS A 85 -5.54 11.17 15.84
C CYS A 85 -4.27 11.35 16.66
N SER A 86 -3.14 10.82 16.19
CA SER A 86 -1.86 10.91 16.90
C SER A 86 -1.38 12.37 17.05
N ILE A 87 -1.49 13.16 15.99
CA ILE A 87 -1.17 14.58 16.01
C ILE A 87 -2.11 15.32 16.99
N SER A 88 -3.40 15.04 16.92
CA SER A 88 -4.39 15.70 17.80
C SER A 88 -4.14 15.40 19.28
N VAL A 89 -3.73 14.18 19.62
CA VAL A 89 -3.38 13.84 21.01
C VAL A 89 -2.13 14.56 21.47
N LEU A 90 -1.07 14.59 20.66
CA LEU A 90 0.21 15.17 21.08
C LEU A 90 0.18 16.70 21.17
N PHE A 91 -0.51 17.37 20.24
CA PHE A 91 -0.51 18.84 20.18
C PHE A 91 -1.70 19.50 20.88
N TYR A 92 -2.85 18.82 20.97
CA TYR A 92 -4.08 19.40 21.54
C TYR A 92 -4.55 18.70 22.80
N ASN A 93 -3.79 17.71 23.30
CA ASN A 93 -4.10 16.94 24.52
C ASN A 93 -5.51 16.30 24.50
N ARG A 94 -6.02 15.96 23.31
CA ARG A 94 -7.32 15.34 23.12
C ARG A 94 -7.16 13.83 23.00
N TYR A 95 -7.56 13.10 24.04
CA TYR A 95 -7.56 11.64 24.03
C TYR A 95 -8.81 11.14 23.33
N TYR A 96 -8.64 10.46 22.21
CA TYR A 96 -9.75 9.85 21.49
C TYR A 96 -10.02 8.41 21.93
N PHE A 97 -9.02 7.74 22.52
CA PHE A 97 -9.10 6.31 22.88
C PHE A 97 -8.12 5.99 24.01
N GLU A 98 -8.57 5.13 24.93
CA GLU A 98 -7.72 4.51 25.95
C GLU A 98 -7.69 2.99 25.69
N PRO A 99 -6.82 2.51 24.78
CA PRO A 99 -6.69 1.08 24.56
C PRO A 99 -6.06 0.43 25.78
N LEU A 100 -6.44 -0.85 26.04
CA LEU A 100 -5.84 -1.63 27.11
C LEU A 100 -4.30 -1.73 26.87
N PRO A 101 -3.48 -1.73 27.96
CA PRO A 101 -2.02 -1.75 27.85
C PRO A 101 -1.47 -2.89 26.98
N VAL A 102 -2.12 -4.06 26.99
CA VAL A 102 -1.74 -5.20 26.16
C VAL A 102 -1.92 -4.88 24.67
N PHE A 103 -3.03 -4.25 24.28
CA PHE A 103 -3.25 -3.85 22.89
C PHE A 103 -2.28 -2.76 22.45
N ASN A 104 -1.86 -1.90 23.36
CA ASN A 104 -0.82 -0.91 23.08
C ASN A 104 0.51 -1.59 22.72
N ALA A 105 0.95 -2.56 23.51
CA ALA A 105 2.20 -3.27 23.26
C ALA A 105 2.15 -4.05 21.93
N ILE A 106 1.11 -4.84 21.73
CA ILE A 106 0.93 -5.65 20.51
C ILE A 106 0.79 -4.74 19.29
N GLY A 107 -0.01 -3.69 19.36
CA GLY A 107 -0.20 -2.74 18.27
C GLY A 107 1.10 -2.05 17.86
N CYS A 108 1.90 -1.58 18.82
CA CYS A 108 3.21 -1.00 18.54
C CYS A 108 4.16 -1.99 17.86
N ILE A 109 4.22 -3.23 18.35
CA ILE A 109 5.04 -4.28 17.75
C ILE A 109 4.62 -4.53 16.30
N LEU A 110 3.32 -4.67 16.02
CA LEU A 110 2.82 -4.89 14.68
C LEU A 110 3.09 -3.71 13.74
N ILE A 111 2.98 -2.47 14.23
CA ILE A 111 3.33 -1.27 13.43
C ILE A 111 4.80 -1.32 13.04
N ILE A 112 5.69 -1.57 14.00
CA ILE A 112 7.13 -1.62 13.77
C ILE A 112 7.47 -2.75 12.80
N LEU A 113 6.96 -3.96 13.05
CA LEU A 113 7.23 -5.13 12.19
C LEU A 113 6.71 -4.92 10.77
N GLY A 114 5.44 -4.48 10.62
CA GLY A 114 4.84 -4.25 9.32
C GLY A 114 5.58 -3.17 8.54
N ARG A 115 5.98 -2.09 9.22
CA ARG A 115 6.72 -0.99 8.58
C ARG A 115 8.14 -1.40 8.19
N THR A 116 8.86 -2.07 9.08
CA THR A 116 10.20 -2.60 8.81
C THR A 116 10.17 -3.56 7.61
N PHE A 117 9.20 -4.48 7.59
CA PHE A 117 9.03 -5.40 6.48
C PHE A 117 8.78 -4.67 5.14
N THR A 118 7.92 -3.65 5.13
CA THR A 118 7.65 -2.83 3.94
C THR A 118 8.91 -2.12 3.45
N ILE A 119 9.69 -1.50 4.36
CA ILE A 119 10.93 -0.80 4.01
C ILE A 119 11.94 -1.76 3.35
N PHE A 120 12.19 -2.91 3.96
CA PHE A 120 13.13 -3.89 3.39
C PHE A 120 12.65 -4.45 2.05
N ALA A 121 11.36 -4.71 1.89
CA ALA A 121 10.80 -5.12 0.61
C ALA A 121 10.98 -4.05 -0.49
N THR A 122 10.78 -2.76 -0.14
CA THR A 122 11.02 -1.63 -1.06
C THR A 122 12.49 -1.51 -1.46
N LEU A 123 13.41 -1.65 -0.50
CA LEU A 123 14.85 -1.60 -0.77
C LEU A 123 15.30 -2.77 -1.65
N ASP A 124 14.75 -3.96 -1.46
CA ASP A 124 15.02 -5.14 -2.30
C ASP A 124 14.58 -4.92 -3.75
N ILE A 125 13.39 -4.31 -3.96
CA ILE A 125 12.93 -3.89 -5.28
C ILE A 125 13.95 -2.94 -5.94
N ARG A 126 14.38 -1.92 -5.21
CA ARG A 126 15.24 -0.87 -5.75
C ARG A 126 16.64 -1.38 -6.10
N LYS A 127 17.23 -2.20 -5.23
CA LYS A 127 18.56 -2.76 -5.44
C LYS A 127 18.66 -3.51 -6.78
N LYS A 128 17.65 -4.29 -7.11
CA LYS A 128 17.62 -5.09 -8.31
C LYS A 128 17.38 -4.26 -9.59
N ASN A 129 16.53 -3.24 -9.52
CA ASN A 129 16.28 -2.36 -10.67
C ASN A 129 17.54 -1.59 -11.10
N ASN A 130 18.41 -1.23 -10.15
CA ASN A 130 19.67 -0.54 -10.45
C ASN A 130 20.73 -1.46 -11.08
N GLN A 131 20.62 -2.78 -10.94
CA GLN A 131 21.58 -3.76 -11.45
C GLN A 131 21.25 -4.25 -12.87
N GLU A 132 19.98 -4.26 -13.25
CA GLU A 132 19.51 -4.93 -14.48
C GLU A 132 19.07 -3.96 -15.60
N GLY A 133 19.21 -2.65 -15.39
CA GLY A 133 18.78 -1.64 -16.37
C GLY A 133 17.24 -1.55 -16.49
N ASP A 134 16.74 -0.90 -17.55
CA ASP A 134 15.31 -0.64 -17.77
C ASP A 134 14.46 -1.86 -18.18
N SER A 135 15.05 -3.08 -18.19
CA SER A 135 14.29 -4.29 -18.55
C SER A 135 13.36 -4.70 -17.41
N PHE A 136 12.08 -4.75 -17.71
CA PHE A 136 11.05 -5.22 -16.79
C PHE A 136 11.15 -6.73 -16.62
N MET A 137 11.60 -7.18 -15.44
CA MET A 137 11.73 -8.60 -15.11
C MET A 137 10.79 -9.02 -13.99
N LEU A 138 10.29 -10.25 -14.07
CA LEU A 138 9.49 -10.86 -13.01
C LEU A 138 10.35 -11.10 -11.76
N LYS A 139 10.05 -10.42 -10.67
CA LYS A 139 10.74 -10.61 -9.39
C LYS A 139 10.23 -11.86 -8.68
N GLN A 140 11.14 -12.79 -8.36
CA GLN A 140 10.84 -14.05 -7.68
C GLN A 140 11.78 -14.33 -6.49
N GLN A 141 12.71 -13.43 -6.18
CA GLN A 141 13.75 -13.60 -5.17
C GLN A 141 13.57 -12.63 -3.99
N GLY A 142 14.31 -12.85 -2.89
CA GLY A 142 14.23 -12.01 -1.71
C GLY A 142 12.86 -12.08 -1.04
N PHE A 143 12.27 -10.96 -0.71
CA PHE A 143 10.94 -10.87 -0.11
C PHE A 143 9.83 -11.42 -1.01
N PHE A 144 10.03 -11.43 -2.33
CA PHE A 144 9.11 -11.99 -3.31
C PHE A 144 9.09 -13.52 -3.34
N LYS A 145 10.03 -14.19 -2.68
CA LYS A 145 9.98 -15.63 -2.43
C LYS A 145 9.03 -15.99 -1.27
N ILE A 146 8.85 -15.07 -0.31
CA ILE A 146 7.98 -15.26 0.85
C ILE A 146 6.52 -14.97 0.47
N SER A 147 6.31 -13.86 -0.24
CA SER A 147 4.99 -13.39 -0.67
C SER A 147 5.09 -12.78 -2.06
N ARG A 148 4.07 -12.98 -2.90
CA ARG A 148 4.01 -12.27 -4.19
C ARG A 148 3.77 -10.77 -4.04
N ASN A 149 3.28 -10.35 -2.86
CA ASN A 149 2.95 -8.96 -2.56
C ASN A 149 3.49 -8.51 -1.19
N PRO A 150 4.81 -8.52 -1.01
CA PRO A 150 5.41 -8.27 0.29
C PRO A 150 5.11 -6.86 0.82
N LEU A 151 5.05 -5.85 -0.05
CA LEU A 151 4.71 -4.48 0.33
C LEU A 151 3.31 -4.40 0.96
N LEU A 152 2.32 -5.02 0.30
CA LEU A 152 0.94 -5.04 0.77
C LEU A 152 0.78 -5.83 2.06
N LEU A 153 1.51 -6.95 2.19
CA LEU A 153 1.56 -7.72 3.43
C LEU A 153 2.04 -6.88 4.60
N GLY A 154 3.17 -6.16 4.43
CA GLY A 154 3.69 -5.27 5.46
C GLY A 154 2.71 -4.15 5.84
N MET A 155 2.02 -3.58 4.86
CA MET A 155 0.97 -2.58 5.09
C MET A 155 -0.22 -3.17 5.87
N TYR A 156 -0.65 -4.39 5.57
CA TYR A 156 -1.73 -5.05 6.30
C TYR A 156 -1.35 -5.29 7.76
N VAL A 157 -0.14 -5.78 8.03
CA VAL A 157 0.38 -5.97 9.39
C VAL A 157 0.42 -4.65 10.15
N MET A 158 0.94 -3.58 9.53
CA MET A 158 0.99 -2.24 10.12
C MET A 158 -0.40 -1.70 10.46
N TYR A 159 -1.35 -1.76 9.53
CA TYR A 159 -2.72 -1.27 9.76
C TYR A 159 -3.50 -2.13 10.75
N THR A 160 -3.23 -3.43 10.85
CA THR A 160 -3.75 -4.28 11.91
C THR A 160 -3.25 -3.81 13.28
N GLY A 161 -1.97 -3.46 13.39
CA GLY A 161 -1.42 -2.83 14.59
C GLY A 161 -2.13 -1.52 14.95
N MET A 162 -2.34 -0.65 13.96
CA MET A 162 -3.09 0.60 14.15
C MET A 162 -4.54 0.36 14.57
N ALA A 163 -5.19 -0.69 14.06
CA ALA A 163 -6.55 -1.06 14.45
C ALA A 163 -6.65 -1.47 15.93
N LEU A 164 -5.60 -2.05 16.51
CA LEU A 164 -5.55 -2.36 17.93
C LEU A 164 -5.34 -1.11 18.80
N LEU A 165 -4.73 -0.05 18.25
CA LEU A 165 -4.45 1.20 18.97
C LEU A 165 -5.60 2.20 18.89
N PHE A 166 -6.26 2.26 17.74
CA PHE A 166 -7.29 3.26 17.45
C PHE A 166 -8.66 2.60 17.37
N PHE A 167 -9.29 2.40 18.53
CA PHE A 167 -10.61 1.74 18.65
C PHE A 167 -11.72 2.67 18.15
N ASN A 168 -12.07 2.55 16.85
CA ASN A 168 -13.13 3.33 16.24
C ASN A 168 -13.84 2.54 15.15
N TYR A 169 -15.17 2.42 15.25
CA TYR A 169 -15.96 1.64 14.27
C TYR A 169 -15.85 2.17 12.84
N ALA A 170 -15.81 3.50 12.66
CA ALA A 170 -15.65 4.09 11.33
C ALA A 170 -14.27 3.75 10.74
N PHE A 171 -13.23 3.70 11.57
CA PHE A 171 -11.89 3.27 11.16
C PHE A 171 -11.88 1.80 10.73
N TYR A 172 -12.55 0.90 11.46
CA TYR A 172 -12.64 -0.51 11.09
C TYR A 172 -13.39 -0.72 9.77
N ILE A 173 -14.53 -0.04 9.59
CA ILE A 173 -15.27 -0.08 8.31
C ILE A 173 -14.38 0.43 7.18
N GLY A 174 -13.68 1.53 7.40
CA GLY A 174 -12.73 2.08 6.43
C GLY A 174 -11.59 1.11 6.09
N LEU A 175 -11.05 0.37 7.09
CA LEU A 175 -10.03 -0.65 6.85
C LEU A 175 -10.55 -1.83 6.02
N ILE A 176 -11.78 -2.27 6.24
CA ILE A 176 -12.40 -3.31 5.41
C ILE A 176 -12.48 -2.84 3.95
N ILE A 177 -12.93 -1.60 3.73
CA ILE A 177 -13.00 -1.01 2.39
C ILE A 177 -11.59 -0.88 1.79
N TYR A 178 -10.62 -0.40 2.57
CA TYR A 178 -9.21 -0.29 2.15
C TYR A 178 -8.63 -1.63 1.72
N PHE A 179 -8.76 -2.66 2.56
CA PHE A 179 -8.21 -3.99 2.26
C PHE A 179 -8.91 -4.62 1.06
N SER A 180 -10.22 -4.48 0.95
CA SER A 180 -10.99 -4.96 -0.21
C SER A 180 -10.57 -4.27 -1.50
N ASN A 181 -10.38 -2.95 -1.47
CA ASN A 181 -9.91 -2.16 -2.61
C ASN A 181 -8.49 -2.56 -3.04
N MET A 182 -7.57 -2.72 -2.07
CA MET A 182 -6.21 -3.16 -2.36
C MET A 182 -6.17 -4.60 -2.90
N HIS A 183 -6.98 -5.50 -2.34
CA HIS A 183 -7.10 -6.87 -2.84
C HIS A 183 -7.63 -6.91 -4.28
N TYR A 184 -8.65 -6.13 -4.60
CA TYR A 184 -9.17 -6.03 -5.97
C TYR A 184 -8.10 -5.52 -6.96
N ARG A 185 -7.39 -4.45 -6.59
CA ARG A 185 -6.29 -3.92 -7.41
C ARG A 185 -5.21 -4.97 -7.65
N LEU A 186 -4.88 -5.74 -6.63
CA LEU A 186 -3.91 -6.82 -6.71
C LEU A 186 -4.35 -7.92 -7.68
N LEU A 187 -5.63 -8.31 -7.69
CA LEU A 187 -6.14 -9.30 -8.65
C LEU A 187 -5.96 -8.82 -10.09
N VAL A 188 -6.29 -7.56 -10.36
CA VAL A 188 -6.10 -6.96 -11.70
C VAL A 188 -4.61 -6.92 -12.08
N GLU A 189 -3.73 -6.63 -11.12
CA GLU A 189 -2.28 -6.65 -11.32
C GLU A 189 -1.74 -8.06 -11.61
N GLU A 190 -2.20 -9.07 -10.88
CA GLU A 190 -1.84 -10.47 -11.13
C GLU A 190 -2.28 -10.95 -12.51
N ASP A 191 -3.49 -10.59 -12.94
CA ASP A 191 -3.99 -10.92 -14.30
C ASP A 191 -3.12 -10.27 -15.38
N PHE A 192 -2.72 -9.02 -15.16
CA PHE A 192 -1.81 -8.33 -16.07
C PHE A 192 -0.42 -8.98 -16.12
N LEU A 193 0.16 -9.34 -14.97
CA LEU A 193 1.44 -10.05 -14.90
C LEU A 193 1.36 -11.44 -15.58
N GLN A 194 0.21 -12.12 -15.45
CA GLN A 194 -0.05 -13.38 -16.14
C GLN A 194 -0.06 -13.22 -17.67
N GLN A 195 -0.65 -12.13 -18.17
CA GLN A 195 -0.64 -11.85 -19.62
C GLN A 195 0.76 -11.48 -20.12
N LEU A 196 1.54 -10.77 -19.29
CA LEU A 196 2.87 -10.30 -19.67
C LEU A 196 3.94 -11.40 -19.63
N PHE A 197 3.94 -12.24 -18.60
CA PHE A 197 4.98 -13.24 -18.36
C PHE A 197 4.56 -14.70 -18.64
N GLY A 198 3.27 -14.92 -18.95
CA GLY A 198 2.77 -16.24 -19.35
C GLY A 198 3.09 -17.36 -18.36
N GLU A 199 3.77 -18.40 -18.86
CA GLU A 199 4.11 -19.59 -18.07
C GLU A 199 5.08 -19.32 -16.92
N ALA A 200 5.99 -18.37 -17.06
CA ALA A 200 6.91 -17.99 -15.98
C ALA A 200 6.15 -17.45 -14.75
N TYR A 201 5.09 -16.65 -14.97
CA TYR A 201 4.26 -16.18 -13.87
C TYR A 201 3.39 -17.28 -13.28
N LYS A 202 2.89 -18.23 -14.07
CA LYS A 202 2.13 -19.39 -13.56
C LYS A 202 2.99 -20.24 -12.62
N GLN A 203 4.23 -20.53 -13.00
CA GLN A 203 5.17 -21.28 -12.16
C GLN A 203 5.46 -20.53 -10.84
N TYR A 204 5.68 -19.22 -10.91
CA TYR A 204 5.84 -18.39 -9.73
C TYR A 204 4.59 -18.38 -8.83
N LYS A 205 3.41 -18.32 -9.43
CA LYS A 205 2.13 -18.37 -8.71
C LYS A 205 1.91 -19.73 -8.02
N ALA A 206 2.41 -20.81 -8.59
CA ALA A 206 2.35 -22.15 -8.01
C ALA A 206 3.35 -22.35 -6.85
N SER A 207 4.50 -21.67 -6.87
CA SER A 207 5.57 -21.80 -5.88
C SER A 207 5.49 -20.80 -4.72
N THR A 208 4.77 -19.70 -4.88
CA THR A 208 4.73 -18.60 -3.89
C THR A 208 3.30 -18.14 -3.65
N ASN A 209 2.91 -18.06 -2.39
CA ASN A 209 1.58 -17.60 -2.01
C ASN A 209 1.39 -16.10 -2.27
N ARG A 210 0.12 -15.65 -2.35
CA ARG A 210 -0.21 -14.24 -2.57
C ARG A 210 0.22 -13.37 -1.40
N TYR A 211 0.01 -13.85 -0.17
CA TYR A 211 0.38 -13.14 1.06
C TYR A 211 1.39 -13.95 1.89
N LEU A 212 1.00 -15.06 2.46
CA LEU A 212 1.84 -16.01 3.21
C LEU A 212 1.45 -17.43 2.88
#